data_f781570a5393ba62ab99d78923e14473
#
_entry.id   f781570a5393ba62ab99d78923e14473
#
_cell.length_a   1.000
_cell.length_b   1.000
_cell.length_c   1.000
_cell.angle_alpha   90.00
_cell.angle_beta   90.00
_cell.angle_gamma   90.00
#
_symmetry.space_group_name_H-M   'P 1'
#
loop_
_entity.id
_entity.type
_entity.pdbx_description
1 polymer ?
#
loop_
_entity_poly.entity_id
_entity_poly.type
_entity_poly.pdbx_seq_one_letter_code
_entity_poly.pdbx_strand_id
1 'polypeptide(L)'
;ARFVDNGNGLKMHVLEAGFEDAGRPCMLLLHGFPELAYSWRKVMPALAAAGYHVIAPDQRGYGRTSGWDGDYHGDLGAYAMANLVRDAVGLLAALGRDSVAAVVGHDFGSPVAAYGALMRPDVFRAVVLMSATFTGPPALDDPGDDDDIHQALASLDPPRKHYQWYYSTLEANDNMWRCPQGVHAFLRAYYHHKSADWAANRPFELASWTAGQLALLPTYYVMERDRGMAETVAG
;
A
#
# COMPACT_ATOMS: atom_id res chain seq x y z
N ALA A 1 3.14 14.05 15.84
CA ALA A 1 3.76 12.76 15.51
C ALA A 1 4.45 12.17 16.72
N ARG A 2 4.42 10.88 16.89
CA ARG A 2 5.13 10.13 17.92
C ARG A 2 5.49 8.72 17.46
N PHE A 3 6.27 8.02 18.29
CA PHE A 3 6.56 6.60 18.13
C PHE A 3 5.78 5.80 19.16
N VAL A 4 5.23 4.67 18.74
CA VAL A 4 4.41 3.77 19.56
C VAL A 4 4.92 2.34 19.38
N ASP A 5 5.21 1.66 20.49
CA ASP A 5 5.46 0.23 20.50
C ASP A 5 4.12 -0.49 20.36
N ASN A 6 3.93 -1.24 19.27
CA ASN A 6 2.66 -1.89 18.98
C ASN A 6 2.50 -3.28 19.62
N GLY A 7 3.47 -3.72 20.42
CA GLY A 7 3.45 -5.05 21.03
C GLY A 7 3.60 -6.21 20.04
N ASN A 8 3.86 -5.94 18.77
CA ASN A 8 4.11 -6.92 17.71
C ASN A 8 5.50 -6.73 17.07
N GLY A 9 6.46 -6.28 17.87
CA GLY A 9 7.86 -6.10 17.48
C GLY A 9 8.16 -4.80 16.72
N LEU A 10 7.19 -3.92 16.53
CA LEU A 10 7.39 -2.66 15.82
C LEU A 10 7.37 -1.46 16.76
N LYS A 11 8.27 -0.53 16.52
CA LYS A 11 8.17 0.85 16.98
C LYS A 11 7.63 1.70 15.84
N MET A 12 6.30 1.86 15.82
CA MET A 12 5.59 2.51 14.74
C MET A 12 5.67 4.03 14.85
N HIS A 13 6.04 4.70 13.77
CA HIS A 13 5.88 6.14 13.62
C HIS A 13 4.44 6.46 13.27
N VAL A 14 3.82 7.39 14.01
CA VAL A 14 2.38 7.70 13.91
C VAL A 14 2.17 9.20 13.80
N LEU A 15 1.36 9.62 12.85
CA LEU A 15 0.77 10.96 12.80
C LEU A 15 -0.62 10.91 13.44
N GLU A 16 -0.97 11.93 14.20
CA GLU A 16 -2.26 12.04 14.86
C GLU A 16 -2.83 13.45 14.72
N ALA A 17 -4.15 13.54 14.66
CA ALA A 17 -4.90 14.79 14.73
C ALA A 17 -6.18 14.56 15.55
N GLY A 18 -6.63 15.60 16.29
CA GLY A 18 -7.83 15.50 17.12
C GLY A 18 -7.66 14.64 18.37
N PHE A 19 -6.42 14.46 18.84
CA PHE A 19 -6.07 13.61 20.00
C PHE A 19 -6.27 14.30 21.35
N GLU A 20 -6.61 15.61 21.35
CA GLU A 20 -6.74 16.43 22.55
C GLU A 20 -7.94 16.01 23.41
N ASP A 21 -8.93 15.38 22.80
CA ASP A 21 -10.13 14.84 23.47
C ASP A 21 -10.16 13.32 23.33
N ALA A 22 -9.95 12.62 24.44
CA ALA A 22 -9.93 11.17 24.49
C ALA A 22 -11.29 10.51 24.18
N GLY A 23 -12.40 11.26 24.29
CA GLY A 23 -13.76 10.79 24.00
C GLY A 23 -14.10 10.72 22.51
N ARG A 24 -13.27 11.29 21.64
CA ARG A 24 -13.54 11.27 20.21
C ARG A 24 -13.48 9.86 19.62
N PRO A 25 -14.44 9.50 18.73
CA PRO A 25 -14.34 8.28 17.95
C PRO A 25 -13.07 8.29 17.11
N CYS A 26 -12.41 7.14 17.01
CA CYS A 26 -11.13 7.01 16.33
C CYS A 26 -11.30 6.61 14.87
N MET A 27 -10.45 7.12 13.98
CA MET A 27 -10.28 6.67 12.61
C MET A 27 -8.83 6.26 12.38
N LEU A 28 -8.62 5.09 11.76
CA LEU A 28 -7.30 4.60 11.35
C LEU A 28 -7.14 4.74 9.85
N LEU A 29 -6.06 5.40 9.41
CA LEU A 29 -5.76 5.65 8.00
C LEU A 29 -4.49 4.88 7.60
N LEU A 30 -4.63 3.92 6.67
CA LEU A 30 -3.56 3.05 6.19
C LEU A 30 -3.15 3.46 4.77
N HIS A 31 -1.89 3.83 4.59
CA HIS A 31 -1.34 4.26 3.30
C HIS A 31 -0.96 3.08 2.40
N GLY A 32 -0.67 3.33 1.13
CA GLY A 32 -0.19 2.35 0.16
C GLY A 32 1.29 2.51 -0.21
N PHE A 33 1.65 1.98 -1.36
CA PHE A 33 2.99 2.06 -1.92
C PHE A 33 3.05 3.13 -3.06
N PRO A 34 4.08 3.94 -3.14
CA PRO A 34 5.23 4.14 -2.22
C PRO A 34 4.97 5.29 -1.22
N GLU A 35 3.84 5.27 -0.59
CA GLU A 35 3.36 6.33 0.30
C GLU A 35 3.80 6.12 1.76
N LEU A 36 3.47 7.10 2.61
CA LEU A 36 3.72 7.12 4.05
C LEU A 36 2.48 7.68 4.75
N ALA A 37 2.44 7.63 6.07
CA ALA A 37 1.45 8.33 6.90
C ALA A 37 1.27 9.80 6.48
N TYR A 38 2.34 10.43 6.00
CA TYR A 38 2.35 11.82 5.55
C TYR A 38 1.41 12.10 4.36
N SER A 39 1.04 11.10 3.58
CA SER A 39 0.05 11.25 2.49
C SER A 39 -1.30 11.75 3.01
N TRP A 40 -1.66 11.39 4.23
CA TRP A 40 -2.92 11.77 4.87
C TRP A 40 -2.94 13.18 5.47
N ARG A 41 -1.80 13.91 5.48
CA ARG A 41 -1.64 15.22 6.15
C ARG A 41 -2.68 16.29 5.80
N LYS A 42 -3.26 16.23 4.58
CA LYS A 42 -4.29 17.20 4.16
C LYS A 42 -5.70 16.78 4.58
N VAL A 43 -5.95 15.49 4.72
CA VAL A 43 -7.26 14.93 5.09
C VAL A 43 -7.45 14.91 6.61
N MET A 44 -6.38 14.60 7.35
CA MET A 44 -6.43 14.49 8.82
C MET A 44 -7.01 15.72 9.54
N PRO A 45 -6.64 16.97 9.19
CA PRO A 45 -7.21 18.14 9.86
C PRO A 45 -8.72 18.28 9.67
N ALA A 46 -9.24 17.96 8.47
CA ALA A 46 -10.67 18.02 8.19
C ALA A 46 -11.45 16.98 8.99
N LEU A 47 -10.92 15.73 9.10
CA LEU A 47 -11.52 14.68 9.90
C LEU A 47 -11.47 15.01 11.41
N ALA A 48 -10.38 15.61 11.88
CA ALA A 48 -10.27 16.09 13.26
C ALA A 48 -11.27 17.22 13.57
N ALA A 49 -11.46 18.14 12.63
CA ALA A 49 -12.48 19.20 12.74
C ALA A 49 -13.91 18.63 12.74
N ALA A 50 -14.12 17.48 12.08
CA ALA A 50 -15.39 16.74 12.10
C ALA A 50 -15.60 15.92 13.41
N GLY A 51 -14.67 16.02 14.38
CA GLY A 51 -14.82 15.40 15.70
C GLY A 51 -14.17 14.04 15.85
N TYR A 52 -13.27 13.62 14.94
CA TYR A 52 -12.57 12.33 15.06
C TYR A 52 -11.17 12.51 15.64
N HIS A 53 -10.71 11.49 16.39
CA HIS A 53 -9.28 11.25 16.61
C HIS A 53 -8.74 10.43 15.44
N VAL A 54 -7.87 11.03 14.64
CA VAL A 54 -7.34 10.43 13.40
C VAL A 54 -5.93 9.94 13.64
N ILE A 55 -5.66 8.68 13.31
CA ILE A 55 -4.39 7.99 13.48
C ILE A 55 -3.91 7.51 12.11
N ALA A 56 -2.70 7.87 11.71
CA ALA A 56 -2.06 7.42 10.47
C ALA A 56 -0.64 6.92 10.80
N PRO A 57 -0.40 5.60 10.81
CA PRO A 57 0.94 5.04 10.99
C PRO A 57 1.70 4.97 9.67
N ASP A 58 3.04 5.05 9.73
CA ASP A 58 3.89 4.41 8.74
C ASP A 58 3.81 2.90 8.99
N GLN A 59 3.32 2.13 8.00
CA GLN A 59 3.10 0.69 8.15
C GLN A 59 4.44 -0.08 8.20
N ARG A 60 4.40 -1.40 8.50
CA ARG A 60 5.56 -2.29 8.49
C ARG A 60 6.33 -2.17 7.18
N GLY A 61 7.65 -1.98 7.25
CA GLY A 61 8.51 -1.81 6.09
C GLY A 61 8.59 -0.38 5.55
N TYR A 62 7.85 0.58 6.14
CA TYR A 62 7.77 1.93 5.60
C TYR A 62 8.28 3.00 6.55
N GLY A 63 8.78 4.06 5.97
CA GLY A 63 9.04 5.35 6.61
C GLY A 63 9.96 5.28 7.81
N ARG A 64 9.45 5.72 8.96
CA ARG A 64 10.18 5.79 10.22
C ARG A 64 9.84 4.64 11.18
N THR A 65 8.91 3.77 10.82
CA THR A 65 8.61 2.57 11.59
C THR A 65 9.80 1.62 11.56
N SER A 66 10.19 1.11 12.70
CA SER A 66 11.35 0.22 12.86
C SER A 66 10.97 -1.07 13.60
N GLY A 67 11.89 -2.05 13.63
CA GLY A 67 11.68 -3.37 14.24
C GLY A 67 11.26 -4.44 13.23
N TRP A 68 11.13 -4.10 11.95
CA TRP A 68 10.89 -5.05 10.88
C TRP A 68 12.21 -5.58 10.29
N ASP A 69 12.15 -6.79 9.75
CA ASP A 69 13.28 -7.40 9.06
C ASP A 69 13.32 -6.91 7.60
N GLY A 70 14.44 -6.35 7.18
CA GLY A 70 14.70 -5.86 5.82
C GLY A 70 15.53 -6.82 4.97
N ASP A 71 15.83 -8.03 5.45
CA ASP A 71 16.51 -9.03 4.65
C ASP A 71 15.58 -9.53 3.55
N TYR A 72 16.02 -9.42 2.30
CA TYR A 72 15.28 -9.91 1.13
C TYR A 72 14.99 -11.43 1.22
N HIS A 73 15.89 -12.19 1.83
CA HIS A 73 15.75 -13.63 2.04
C HIS A 73 15.16 -14.00 3.42
N GLY A 74 14.69 -12.98 4.17
CA GLY A 74 14.09 -13.16 5.49
C GLY A 74 12.70 -13.81 5.46
N ASP A 75 12.11 -13.97 6.63
CA ASP A 75 10.77 -14.56 6.77
C ASP A 75 9.68 -13.62 6.27
N LEU A 76 9.04 -13.98 5.15
CA LEU A 76 7.90 -13.25 4.58
C LEU A 76 6.62 -13.38 5.42
N GLY A 77 6.55 -14.32 6.38
CA GLY A 77 5.42 -14.46 7.30
C GLY A 77 5.13 -13.19 8.10
N ALA A 78 6.18 -12.40 8.36
CA ALA A 78 6.04 -11.10 9.00
C ALA A 78 5.20 -10.09 8.19
N TYR A 79 5.08 -10.28 6.88
CA TYR A 79 4.32 -9.43 5.95
C TYR A 79 3.00 -10.08 5.48
N ALA A 80 2.65 -11.26 6.01
CA ALA A 80 1.34 -11.86 5.75
C ALA A 80 0.21 -10.92 6.23
N MET A 81 -0.93 -10.89 5.52
CA MET A 81 -2.06 -10.00 5.83
C MET A 81 -2.51 -10.09 7.28
N ALA A 82 -2.56 -11.30 7.86
CA ALA A 82 -2.92 -11.49 9.26
C ALA A 82 -1.95 -10.78 10.22
N ASN A 83 -0.65 -10.73 9.90
CA ASN A 83 0.33 -10.04 10.73
C ASN A 83 0.27 -8.52 10.56
N LEU A 84 -0.01 -8.02 9.34
CA LEU A 84 -0.24 -6.59 9.11
C LEU A 84 -1.50 -6.09 9.84
N VAL A 85 -2.57 -6.89 9.87
CA VAL A 85 -3.75 -6.61 10.71
C VAL A 85 -3.39 -6.61 12.19
N ARG A 86 -2.56 -7.56 12.65
CA ARG A 86 -2.06 -7.61 14.02
C ARG A 86 -1.25 -6.36 14.40
N ASP A 87 -0.47 -5.83 13.47
CA ASP A 87 0.24 -4.55 13.67
C ASP A 87 -0.74 -3.41 13.95
N ALA A 88 -1.83 -3.32 13.17
CA ALA A 88 -2.84 -2.29 13.34
C ALA A 88 -3.61 -2.44 14.68
N VAL A 89 -4.00 -3.66 15.03
CA VAL A 89 -4.68 -3.96 16.30
C VAL A 89 -3.77 -3.65 17.49
N GLY A 90 -2.49 -4.07 17.43
CA GLY A 90 -1.50 -3.79 18.46
C GLY A 90 -1.26 -2.29 18.64
N LEU A 91 -1.19 -1.53 17.54
CA LEU A 91 -1.09 -0.07 17.60
C LEU A 91 -2.29 0.54 18.30
N LEU A 92 -3.51 0.14 17.96
CA LEU A 92 -4.73 0.64 18.60
C LEU A 92 -4.75 0.33 20.09
N ALA A 93 -4.42 -0.90 20.47
CA ALA A 93 -4.34 -1.30 21.87
C ALA A 93 -3.30 -0.47 22.67
N ALA A 94 -2.11 -0.24 22.07
CA ALA A 94 -1.07 0.60 22.68
C ALA A 94 -1.49 2.07 22.82
N LEU A 95 -2.44 2.52 22.00
CA LEU A 95 -3.04 3.86 22.07
C LEU A 95 -4.29 3.91 22.98
N GLY A 96 -4.63 2.80 23.66
CA GLY A 96 -5.80 2.70 24.53
C GLY A 96 -7.13 2.75 23.75
N ARG A 97 -7.14 2.21 22.52
CA ARG A 97 -8.33 2.18 21.64
C ARG A 97 -8.77 0.74 21.42
N ASP A 98 -9.95 0.38 21.93
CA ASP A 98 -10.53 -0.95 21.75
C ASP A 98 -11.15 -1.14 20.37
N SER A 99 -11.54 -0.04 19.71
CA SER A 99 -12.15 -0.07 18.38
C SER A 99 -11.97 1.27 17.67
N VAL A 100 -12.15 1.26 16.35
CA VAL A 100 -12.23 2.46 15.51
C VAL A 100 -13.60 2.58 14.85
N ALA A 101 -14.08 3.81 14.67
CA ALA A 101 -15.30 4.10 13.94
C ALA A 101 -15.17 3.67 12.47
N ALA A 102 -14.00 3.88 11.90
CA ALA A 102 -13.66 3.38 10.57
C ALA A 102 -12.16 3.14 10.42
N VAL A 103 -11.79 2.14 9.61
CA VAL A 103 -10.48 1.99 9.02
C VAL A 103 -10.55 2.39 7.55
N VAL A 104 -9.62 3.22 7.10
CA VAL A 104 -9.53 3.70 5.71
C VAL A 104 -8.22 3.20 5.15
N GLY A 105 -8.27 2.42 4.06
CA GLY A 105 -7.09 1.95 3.36
C GLY A 105 -7.01 2.56 1.96
N HIS A 106 -5.83 2.98 1.56
CA HIS A 106 -5.53 3.41 0.20
C HIS A 106 -4.47 2.49 -0.41
N ASP A 107 -4.65 2.09 -1.69
CA ASP A 107 -3.74 1.21 -2.42
C ASP A 107 -3.46 -0.07 -1.60
N PHE A 108 -2.22 -0.40 -1.25
CA PHE A 108 -1.88 -1.56 -0.42
C PHE A 108 -2.48 -1.50 1.00
N GLY A 109 -2.81 -0.32 1.52
CA GLY A 109 -3.55 -0.18 2.77
C GLY A 109 -5.00 -0.69 2.68
N SER A 110 -5.58 -0.75 1.47
CA SER A 110 -6.96 -1.26 1.28
C SER A 110 -7.11 -2.74 1.63
N PRO A 111 -6.31 -3.69 1.11
CA PRO A 111 -6.39 -5.07 1.57
C PRO A 111 -6.14 -5.22 3.07
N VAL A 112 -5.20 -4.48 3.66
CA VAL A 112 -4.97 -4.53 5.11
C VAL A 112 -6.23 -4.10 5.88
N ALA A 113 -6.88 -3.01 5.45
CA ALA A 113 -8.13 -2.53 6.04
C ALA A 113 -9.28 -3.55 5.86
N ALA A 114 -9.40 -4.15 4.67
CA ALA A 114 -10.42 -5.15 4.36
C ALA A 114 -10.26 -6.42 5.21
N TYR A 115 -9.05 -6.98 5.26
CA TYR A 115 -8.75 -8.13 6.13
C TYR A 115 -8.94 -7.79 7.61
N GLY A 116 -8.59 -6.56 8.03
CA GLY A 116 -8.89 -6.07 9.37
C GLY A 116 -10.37 -6.15 9.69
N ALA A 117 -11.24 -5.62 8.81
CA ALA A 117 -12.69 -5.64 8.99
C ALA A 117 -13.27 -7.07 8.99
N LEU A 118 -12.71 -7.99 8.19
CA LEU A 118 -13.13 -9.40 8.18
C LEU A 118 -12.69 -10.15 9.44
N MET A 119 -11.44 -9.97 9.87
CA MET A 119 -10.86 -10.75 10.97
C MET A 119 -11.25 -10.20 12.35
N ARG A 120 -11.44 -8.87 12.45
CA ARG A 120 -11.72 -8.16 13.70
C ARG A 120 -12.83 -7.11 13.52
N PRO A 121 -14.07 -7.54 13.16
CA PRO A 121 -15.22 -6.64 13.03
C PRO A 121 -15.60 -5.95 14.35
N ASP A 122 -15.17 -6.51 15.47
CA ASP A 122 -15.27 -5.91 16.79
C ASP A 122 -14.38 -4.65 16.96
N VAL A 123 -13.23 -4.62 16.31
CA VAL A 123 -12.27 -3.49 16.31
C VAL A 123 -12.57 -2.52 15.17
N PHE A 124 -12.75 -3.02 13.94
CA PHE A 124 -12.93 -2.22 12.72
C PHE A 124 -14.41 -2.22 12.31
N ARG A 125 -15.17 -1.24 12.80
CA ARG A 125 -16.64 -1.22 12.66
C ARG A 125 -17.14 -0.80 11.29
N ALA A 126 -16.35 -0.04 10.55
CA ALA A 126 -16.59 0.34 9.16
C ALA A 126 -15.27 0.35 8.41
N VAL A 127 -15.33 0.13 7.09
CA VAL A 127 -14.16 0.13 6.21
C VAL A 127 -14.40 1.02 4.99
N VAL A 128 -13.38 1.79 4.62
CA VAL A 128 -13.33 2.54 3.36
C VAL A 128 -12.11 2.05 2.58
N LEU A 129 -12.33 1.58 1.36
CA LEU A 129 -11.30 1.08 0.46
C LEU A 129 -11.12 2.06 -0.70
N MET A 130 -9.90 2.51 -0.92
CA MET A 130 -9.55 3.50 -1.93
C MET A 130 -8.52 2.95 -2.89
N SER A 131 -8.77 3.06 -4.20
CA SER A 131 -7.86 2.73 -5.31
C SER A 131 -7.45 1.25 -5.44
N ALA A 132 -7.84 0.38 -4.55
CA ALA A 132 -7.68 -1.06 -4.68
C ALA A 132 -8.98 -1.74 -4.24
N THR A 133 -9.57 -2.49 -5.14
CA THR A 133 -10.77 -3.30 -4.85
C THR A 133 -10.37 -4.53 -4.05
N PHE A 134 -11.28 -4.97 -3.19
CA PHE A 134 -11.11 -6.20 -2.43
C PHE A 134 -12.20 -7.20 -2.84
N THR A 135 -11.77 -8.31 -3.41
CA THR A 135 -12.65 -9.38 -3.94
C THR A 135 -12.87 -10.52 -2.95
N GLY A 136 -12.38 -10.38 -1.74
CA GLY A 136 -12.36 -11.44 -0.73
C GLY A 136 -10.99 -12.11 -0.62
N PRO A 137 -10.82 -12.99 0.39
CA PRO A 137 -9.64 -13.85 0.45
C PRO A 137 -9.65 -14.83 -0.73
N PRO A 138 -8.48 -15.32 -1.19
CA PRO A 138 -8.43 -16.37 -2.20
C PRO A 138 -9.19 -17.61 -1.72
N ALA A 139 -9.76 -18.38 -2.65
CA ALA A 139 -10.41 -19.63 -2.33
C ALA A 139 -9.37 -20.62 -1.76
N LEU A 140 -9.81 -21.49 -0.84
CA LEU A 140 -8.90 -22.45 -0.18
C LEU A 140 -8.29 -23.47 -1.15
N ASP A 141 -8.96 -23.69 -2.26
CA ASP A 141 -8.57 -24.61 -3.35
C ASP A 141 -8.00 -23.87 -4.57
N ASP A 142 -7.78 -22.56 -4.45
CA ASP A 142 -7.14 -21.77 -5.51
C ASP A 142 -5.66 -22.16 -5.60
N PRO A 143 -5.20 -22.76 -6.71
CA PRO A 143 -3.81 -23.15 -6.87
C PRO A 143 -2.83 -21.97 -6.93
N GLY A 144 -3.33 -20.73 -6.95
CA GLY A 144 -2.49 -19.55 -7.04
C GLY A 144 -1.79 -19.44 -8.39
N ASP A 145 -2.51 -19.64 -9.48
CA ASP A 145 -1.97 -19.77 -10.84
C ASP A 145 -1.58 -18.40 -11.46
N ASP A 146 -0.77 -17.65 -10.71
CA ASP A 146 -0.24 -16.35 -11.19
C ASP A 146 0.87 -16.55 -12.27
N ASP A 147 1.46 -17.73 -12.37
CA ASP A 147 2.56 -17.99 -13.31
C ASP A 147 2.13 -17.86 -14.76
N ASP A 148 0.90 -18.20 -15.10
CA ASP A 148 0.39 -18.14 -16.47
C ASP A 148 0.33 -16.71 -17.03
N ILE A 149 -0.12 -15.72 -16.24
CA ILE A 149 -0.22 -14.34 -16.70
C ILE A 149 1.17 -13.71 -16.88
N HIS A 150 2.14 -14.05 -16.03
CA HIS A 150 3.51 -13.55 -16.14
C HIS A 150 4.22 -14.12 -17.37
N GLN A 151 4.02 -15.40 -17.66
CA GLN A 151 4.54 -16.04 -18.87
C GLN A 151 3.87 -15.47 -20.13
N ALA A 152 2.56 -15.27 -20.09
CA ALA A 152 1.82 -14.67 -21.21
C ALA A 152 2.26 -13.23 -21.49
N LEU A 153 2.49 -12.41 -20.46
CA LEU A 153 3.05 -11.05 -20.61
C LEU A 153 4.47 -11.10 -21.20
N ALA A 154 5.30 -12.02 -20.73
CA ALA A 154 6.67 -12.18 -21.21
C ALA A 154 6.76 -12.65 -22.66
N SER A 155 5.69 -13.30 -23.18
CA SER A 155 5.61 -13.80 -24.56
C SER A 155 5.04 -12.81 -25.55
N LEU A 156 4.65 -11.61 -25.11
CA LEU A 156 4.19 -10.54 -25.99
C LEU A 156 5.35 -9.97 -26.84
N ASP A 157 5.01 -9.29 -27.90
CA ASP A 157 5.93 -8.50 -28.72
C ASP A 157 5.45 -7.02 -28.73
N PRO A 158 6.18 -6.09 -28.09
CA PRO A 158 7.33 -6.30 -27.20
C PRO A 158 6.97 -7.01 -25.88
N PRO A 159 7.92 -7.75 -25.26
CA PRO A 159 7.68 -8.50 -24.03
C PRO A 159 7.43 -7.57 -22.84
N ARG A 160 6.53 -7.99 -21.95
CA ARG A 160 6.06 -7.21 -20.81
C ARG A 160 6.27 -7.93 -19.48
N LYS A 161 6.20 -7.18 -18.38
CA LYS A 161 6.15 -7.70 -17.00
C LYS A 161 5.21 -6.86 -16.15
N HIS A 162 4.52 -7.48 -15.21
CA HIS A 162 3.66 -6.79 -14.26
C HIS A 162 4.50 -6.10 -13.18
N TYR A 163 4.14 -4.87 -12.78
CA TYR A 163 4.91 -4.06 -11.83
C TYR A 163 5.05 -4.71 -10.45
N GLN A 164 4.01 -5.40 -9.95
CA GLN A 164 4.06 -6.08 -8.65
C GLN A 164 5.06 -7.22 -8.66
N TRP A 165 5.11 -8.00 -9.76
CA TRP A 165 6.13 -9.03 -9.95
C TRP A 165 7.54 -8.42 -9.96
N TYR A 166 7.73 -7.30 -10.67
CA TYR A 166 9.01 -6.59 -10.67
C TYR A 166 9.39 -6.10 -9.26
N TYR A 167 8.45 -5.56 -8.49
CA TYR A 167 8.72 -5.08 -7.12
C TYR A 167 9.08 -6.20 -6.15
N SER A 168 8.74 -7.45 -6.45
CA SER A 168 9.17 -8.60 -5.66
C SER A 168 10.60 -9.06 -5.95
N THR A 169 11.31 -8.43 -6.92
CA THR A 169 12.69 -8.77 -7.26
C THR A 169 13.69 -7.97 -6.44
N LEU A 170 14.86 -8.55 -6.19
CA LEU A 170 15.95 -7.90 -5.47
C LEU A 170 16.44 -6.60 -6.18
N GLU A 171 16.45 -6.62 -7.51
CA GLU A 171 16.91 -5.49 -8.33
C GLU A 171 16.01 -4.24 -8.22
N ALA A 172 14.71 -4.41 -7.95
CA ALA A 172 13.75 -3.32 -7.96
C ALA A 172 14.08 -2.23 -6.94
N ASN A 173 14.53 -2.62 -5.75
CA ASN A 173 14.93 -1.67 -4.71
C ASN A 173 16.12 -0.82 -5.15
N ASP A 174 17.17 -1.44 -5.67
CA ASP A 174 18.36 -0.71 -6.12
C ASP A 174 18.04 0.17 -7.33
N ASN A 175 17.24 -0.31 -8.27
CA ASN A 175 16.80 0.46 -9.43
C ASN A 175 16.05 1.74 -9.03
N MET A 176 15.14 1.66 -8.07
CA MET A 176 14.35 2.83 -7.65
C MET A 176 15.09 3.73 -6.66
N TRP A 177 15.80 3.14 -5.68
CA TRP A 177 16.47 3.89 -4.62
C TRP A 177 17.76 4.55 -5.09
N ARG A 178 18.53 3.85 -5.94
CA ARG A 178 19.86 4.30 -6.45
C ARG A 178 19.83 4.73 -7.90
N CYS A 179 18.66 5.06 -8.43
CA CYS A 179 18.53 5.51 -9.82
C CYS A 179 19.39 6.74 -10.12
N PRO A 180 19.90 6.90 -11.34
CA PRO A 180 20.79 8.01 -11.71
C PRO A 180 20.19 9.40 -11.48
N GLN A 181 18.87 9.55 -11.66
CA GLN A 181 18.14 10.80 -11.44
C GLN A 181 17.92 11.13 -9.94
N GLY A 182 18.22 10.19 -9.05
CA GLY A 182 17.96 10.28 -7.62
C GLY A 182 16.51 10.03 -7.23
N VAL A 183 16.31 9.48 -6.03
CA VAL A 183 15.00 9.06 -5.54
C VAL A 183 13.93 10.16 -5.55
N HIS A 184 14.31 11.41 -5.28
CA HIS A 184 13.37 12.53 -5.29
C HIS A 184 12.82 12.79 -6.71
N ALA A 185 13.68 12.84 -7.73
CA ALA A 185 13.26 13.05 -9.11
C ALA A 185 12.46 11.84 -9.62
N PHE A 186 12.88 10.63 -9.26
CA PHE A 186 12.15 9.40 -9.54
C PHE A 186 10.71 9.45 -8.98
N LEU A 187 10.55 9.73 -7.68
CA LEU A 187 9.23 9.78 -7.06
C LEU A 187 8.35 10.89 -7.65
N ARG A 188 8.93 12.04 -8.00
CA ARG A 188 8.17 13.09 -8.69
C ARG A 188 7.63 12.62 -10.04
N ALA A 189 8.46 11.98 -10.86
CA ALA A 189 8.04 11.41 -12.14
C ALA A 189 6.98 10.32 -11.94
N TYR A 190 7.23 9.38 -11.01
CA TYR A 190 6.32 8.29 -10.69
C TYR A 190 4.91 8.78 -10.30
N TYR A 191 4.83 9.77 -9.40
CA TYR A 191 3.53 10.35 -9.02
C TYR A 191 2.90 11.19 -10.13
N HIS A 192 3.72 11.89 -10.92
CA HIS A 192 3.20 12.69 -12.04
C HIS A 192 2.51 11.80 -13.09
N HIS A 193 3.13 10.68 -13.49
CA HIS A 193 2.55 9.73 -14.42
C HIS A 193 1.21 9.15 -13.97
N LYS A 194 0.99 9.10 -12.65
CA LYS A 194 -0.26 8.61 -12.03
C LYS A 194 -1.26 9.72 -11.71
N SER A 195 -0.89 10.98 -11.90
CA SER A 195 -1.75 12.11 -11.55
C SER A 195 -2.75 12.45 -12.65
N ALA A 196 -3.82 13.14 -12.27
CA ALA A 196 -4.77 13.70 -13.23
C ALA A 196 -4.18 14.83 -14.10
N ASP A 197 -3.06 15.42 -13.66
CA ASP A 197 -2.36 16.48 -14.40
C ASP A 197 -1.59 15.95 -15.62
N TRP A 198 -1.31 14.65 -15.66
CA TRP A 198 -0.64 14.05 -16.81
C TRP A 198 -1.64 13.75 -17.92
N ALA A 199 -1.51 14.44 -19.05
CA ALA A 199 -2.47 14.37 -20.16
C ALA A 199 -2.65 12.96 -20.77
N ALA A 200 -1.63 12.09 -20.67
CA ALA A 200 -1.70 10.71 -21.14
C ALA A 200 -2.38 9.76 -20.14
N ASN A 201 -2.62 10.19 -18.89
CA ASN A 201 -3.34 9.39 -17.89
C ASN A 201 -4.85 9.44 -18.16
N ARG A 202 -5.31 8.55 -19.05
CA ARG A 202 -6.72 8.42 -19.44
C ARG A 202 -7.25 7.08 -18.94
N PRO A 203 -7.98 7.05 -17.81
CA PRO A 203 -8.58 5.82 -17.30
C PRO A 203 -9.55 5.18 -18.31
N PHE A 204 -9.50 3.87 -18.41
CA PHE A 204 -10.41 3.06 -19.24
C PHE A 204 -10.62 1.70 -18.57
N GLU A 205 -11.66 1.00 -18.99
CA GLU A 205 -11.98 -0.35 -18.51
C GLU A 205 -11.28 -1.41 -19.37
N LEU A 206 -10.69 -2.42 -18.71
CA LEU A 206 -10.19 -3.61 -19.39
C LEU A 206 -11.34 -4.53 -19.77
N ALA A 207 -11.32 -5.05 -20.99
CA ALA A 207 -12.33 -5.99 -21.45
C ALA A 207 -12.18 -7.39 -20.80
N SER A 208 -10.98 -7.76 -20.37
CA SER A 208 -10.68 -9.05 -19.76
C SER A 208 -9.33 -9.02 -19.05
N TRP A 209 -9.08 -10.04 -18.21
CA TRP A 209 -7.78 -10.26 -17.54
C TRP A 209 -6.88 -11.15 -18.42
N THR A 210 -6.43 -10.63 -19.54
CA THR A 210 -5.51 -11.30 -20.49
C THR A 210 -4.26 -10.45 -20.71
N ALA A 211 -3.14 -11.08 -21.06
CA ALA A 211 -1.88 -10.36 -21.29
C ALA A 211 -2.01 -9.23 -22.34
N GLY A 212 -2.77 -9.47 -23.43
CA GLY A 212 -3.00 -8.45 -24.46
C GLY A 212 -3.79 -7.25 -23.94
N GLN A 213 -4.79 -7.46 -23.09
CA GLN A 213 -5.54 -6.37 -22.45
C GLN A 213 -4.72 -5.65 -21.39
N LEU A 214 -4.00 -6.39 -20.56
CA LEU A 214 -3.09 -5.81 -19.56
C LEU A 214 -2.00 -4.96 -20.19
N ALA A 215 -1.50 -5.32 -21.36
CA ALA A 215 -0.50 -4.53 -22.09
C ALA A 215 -0.99 -3.16 -22.57
N LEU A 216 -2.32 -2.90 -22.54
CA LEU A 216 -2.90 -1.58 -22.81
C LEU A 216 -2.79 -0.64 -21.62
N LEU A 217 -2.56 -1.16 -20.40
CA LEU A 217 -2.35 -0.35 -19.22
C LEU A 217 -1.08 0.50 -19.34
N PRO A 218 -1.02 1.64 -18.63
CA PRO A 218 0.18 2.44 -18.57
C PRO A 218 1.42 1.62 -18.21
N THR A 219 2.56 1.97 -18.78
CA THR A 219 3.82 1.23 -18.61
C THR A 219 4.31 1.14 -17.16
N TYR A 220 3.86 2.02 -16.27
CA TYR A 220 4.14 1.90 -14.84
C TYR A 220 3.33 0.80 -14.13
N TYR A 221 2.34 0.18 -14.77
CA TYR A 221 1.65 -1.03 -14.32
C TYR A 221 2.12 -2.27 -15.08
N VAL A 222 2.17 -2.19 -16.43
CA VAL A 222 2.61 -3.29 -17.27
C VAL A 222 3.85 -2.84 -18.04
N MET A 223 5.00 -3.04 -17.39
CA MET A 223 6.30 -2.53 -17.76
C MET A 223 6.86 -3.24 -18.99
N GLU A 224 7.71 -2.57 -19.74
CA GLU A 224 8.60 -3.25 -20.68
C GLU A 224 9.55 -4.18 -19.91
N ARG A 225 9.78 -5.40 -20.46
CA ARG A 225 10.48 -6.45 -19.72
C ARG A 225 11.92 -6.09 -19.35
N ASP A 226 12.61 -5.34 -20.21
CA ASP A 226 14.02 -4.96 -20.10
C ASP A 226 14.26 -3.68 -19.31
N ARG A 227 13.19 -2.98 -18.88
CA ARG A 227 13.31 -1.72 -18.11
C ARG A 227 12.99 -1.92 -16.64
N GLY A 228 13.69 -1.16 -15.79
CA GLY A 228 13.28 -0.93 -14.42
C GLY A 228 12.21 0.16 -14.30
N MET A 229 11.68 0.37 -13.10
CA MET A 229 10.66 1.40 -12.88
C MET A 229 11.24 2.81 -13.03
N ALA A 230 12.50 3.02 -12.63
CA ALA A 230 13.14 4.32 -12.73
C ALA A 230 13.27 4.80 -14.19
N GLU A 231 13.61 3.88 -15.11
CA GLU A 231 13.69 4.16 -16.54
C GLU A 231 12.29 4.32 -17.16
N THR A 232 11.33 3.53 -16.68
CA THR A 232 9.94 3.56 -17.18
C THR A 232 9.28 4.92 -16.98
N VAL A 233 9.58 5.61 -15.86
CA VAL A 233 8.95 6.91 -15.53
C VAL A 233 9.86 8.10 -15.79
N ALA A 234 11.06 7.90 -16.33
CA ALA A 234 12.01 8.99 -16.63
C ALA A 234 11.70 9.77 -17.91
N GLY A 235 10.76 9.27 -18.75
CA GLY A 235 10.41 9.83 -20.07
C GLY A 235 9.34 10.91 -20.03
#